data_395111aa3dac98ed8b680e153a1e1928
#
_entry.id   395111aa3dac98ed8b680e153a1e1928
#
_cell.length_a   1.000
_cell.length_b   1.000
_cell.length_c   1.000
_cell.angle_alpha   90.00
_cell.angle_beta   90.00
_cell.angle_gamma   90.00
#
_symmetry.space_group_name_H-M   'P 1'
#
loop_
_entity.id
_entity.type
_entity.pdbx_description
1 polymer ?
#
loop_
_entity_poly.entity_id
_entity_poly.type
_entity_poly.pdbx_seq_one_letter_code
_entity_poly.pdbx_strand_id
1 'polypeptide(L)'
;MKEMIRRSLMFVPGHNEKLLASAARSEADVLLLDLEDSVQPEYNKAIAREKILEWVSAGKFKNYHIFPRVNDRESGHLLKDVQTLTIEGIDGFMYPKSLCGKDVYFFDKLLETIEYEKKIPVGTFKIIPLIETSAAVLNAQEICQASERVVAIAFGCEDFVSDLEGLHDKEGQSIYVPRALIALAARANNVIPIDTVHIDVHNLEDLEKNLILAKNLGFEGMLVLHPKEIELVHKYFSPTEEEYKDALEMLNLFEESQKENKGVAIKDGKFIGPPMVIAAKKIINKYSLIHRL
;
A
#
# COMPACT_ATOMS: atom_id res chain seq x y z
N MET A 1 -3.07 -15.90 6.56
CA MET A 1 -3.22 -15.00 5.40
C MET A 1 -2.08 -15.28 4.42
N LYS A 2 -2.35 -15.35 3.10
CA LYS A 2 -1.25 -15.28 2.13
C LYS A 2 -0.54 -13.96 2.35
N GLU A 3 0.78 -13.98 2.49
CA GLU A 3 1.56 -12.74 2.48
C GLU A 3 1.32 -12.02 1.16
N MET A 4 0.89 -10.76 1.26
CA MET A 4 0.47 -9.96 0.11
C MET A 4 1.62 -9.05 -0.30
N ILE A 5 2.04 -9.12 -1.56
CA ILE A 5 3.01 -8.19 -2.15
C ILE A 5 2.28 -6.88 -2.46
N ARG A 6 2.90 -5.73 -2.18
CA ARG A 6 2.30 -4.40 -2.34
C ARG A 6 3.32 -3.39 -2.86
N ARG A 7 4.01 -3.73 -3.96
CA ARG A 7 4.99 -2.82 -4.58
C ARG A 7 4.30 -1.69 -5.33
N SER A 8 3.23 -2.05 -6.07
CA SER A 8 2.44 -1.12 -6.86
C SER A 8 0.97 -1.21 -6.51
N LEU A 9 0.37 -0.09 -6.10
CA LEU A 9 -1.05 0.04 -5.84
C LEU A 9 -1.64 1.00 -6.89
N MET A 10 -2.31 0.46 -7.92
CA MET A 10 -2.73 1.24 -9.08
C MET A 10 -4.17 1.72 -8.95
N PHE A 11 -4.37 3.02 -9.01
CA PHE A 11 -5.70 3.63 -9.09
C PHE A 11 -6.39 3.36 -10.42
N VAL A 12 -7.67 2.99 -10.35
CA VAL A 12 -8.49 2.68 -11.53
C VAL A 12 -9.88 3.27 -11.34
N PRO A 13 -10.28 4.31 -12.10
CA PRO A 13 -11.63 4.88 -12.02
C PRO A 13 -12.71 3.82 -12.24
N GLY A 14 -13.52 3.53 -11.20
CA GLY A 14 -14.44 2.41 -11.17
C GLY A 14 -15.58 2.49 -12.18
N HIS A 15 -15.95 3.69 -12.65
CA HIS A 15 -17.00 3.89 -13.65
C HIS A 15 -16.53 3.66 -15.10
N ASN A 16 -15.20 3.61 -15.34
CA ASN A 16 -14.64 3.57 -16.69
C ASN A 16 -14.25 2.14 -17.09
N GLU A 17 -15.11 1.51 -17.90
CA GLU A 17 -14.93 0.12 -18.34
C GLU A 17 -13.63 -0.12 -19.13
N LYS A 18 -13.18 0.86 -19.94
CA LYS A 18 -11.92 0.72 -20.69
C LYS A 18 -10.72 0.68 -19.74
N LEU A 19 -10.74 1.50 -18.68
CA LEU A 19 -9.68 1.52 -17.66
C LEU A 19 -9.72 0.26 -16.79
N LEU A 20 -10.90 -0.23 -16.41
CA LEU A 20 -11.05 -1.52 -15.74
C LEU A 20 -10.48 -2.67 -16.59
N ALA A 21 -10.78 -2.70 -17.90
CA ALA A 21 -10.24 -3.68 -18.82
C ALA A 21 -8.72 -3.56 -19.02
N SER A 22 -8.16 -2.35 -18.96
CA SER A 22 -6.71 -2.13 -19.00
C SER A 22 -6.06 -2.63 -17.72
N ALA A 23 -6.65 -2.31 -16.56
CA ALA A 23 -6.17 -2.75 -15.26
C ALA A 23 -6.14 -4.27 -15.12
N ALA A 24 -7.14 -4.98 -15.64
CA ALA A 24 -7.20 -6.43 -15.63
C ALA A 24 -6.08 -7.12 -16.46
N ARG A 25 -5.31 -6.35 -17.22
CA ARG A 25 -4.14 -6.81 -17.99
C ARG A 25 -2.82 -6.22 -17.52
N SER A 26 -2.86 -5.40 -16.46
CA SER A 26 -1.67 -4.82 -15.87
C SER A 26 -0.91 -5.84 -15.02
N GLU A 27 0.30 -5.49 -14.63
CA GLU A 27 1.11 -6.27 -13.69
C GLU A 27 1.13 -5.67 -12.27
N ALA A 28 0.14 -4.80 -11.95
CA ALA A 28 0.03 -4.24 -10.62
C ALA A 28 -0.15 -5.32 -9.55
N ASP A 29 0.44 -5.15 -8.39
CA ASP A 29 0.22 -6.07 -7.26
C ASP A 29 -1.17 -5.87 -6.65
N VAL A 30 -1.62 -4.61 -6.57
CA VAL A 30 -2.91 -4.22 -5.99
C VAL A 30 -3.66 -3.29 -6.93
N LEU A 31 -4.97 -3.49 -7.09
CA LEU A 31 -5.85 -2.57 -7.78
C LEU A 31 -6.66 -1.76 -6.74
N LEU A 32 -6.55 -0.44 -6.82
CA LEU A 32 -7.36 0.51 -6.08
C LEU A 32 -8.52 0.94 -6.98
N LEU A 33 -9.65 0.21 -6.92
CA LEU A 33 -10.83 0.52 -7.73
C LEU A 33 -11.51 1.76 -7.14
N ASP A 34 -11.36 2.89 -7.81
CA ASP A 34 -11.72 4.19 -7.24
C ASP A 34 -13.21 4.49 -7.35
N LEU A 35 -13.77 4.97 -6.23
CA LEU A 35 -15.15 5.47 -6.12
C LEU A 35 -15.19 6.95 -5.75
N GLU A 36 -14.03 7.56 -5.49
CA GLU A 36 -13.92 8.91 -4.93
C GLU A 36 -13.58 9.96 -6.01
N ASP A 37 -12.40 10.54 -5.96
CA ASP A 37 -12.05 11.75 -6.72
C ASP A 37 -12.06 11.57 -8.23
N SER A 38 -11.59 10.42 -8.74
CA SER A 38 -11.57 10.16 -10.18
C SER A 38 -12.95 9.82 -10.76
N VAL A 39 -13.98 9.70 -9.92
CA VAL A 39 -15.34 9.35 -10.32
C VAL A 39 -16.25 10.57 -10.27
N GLN A 40 -16.18 11.35 -11.33
CA GLN A 40 -16.97 12.56 -11.52
C GLN A 40 -17.76 12.48 -12.84
N PRO A 41 -18.92 13.16 -12.94
CA PRO A 41 -19.68 13.81 -11.87
C PRO A 41 -20.32 12.81 -10.92
N GLU A 42 -20.91 13.30 -9.80
CA GLU A 42 -21.39 12.51 -8.66
C GLU A 42 -22.29 11.30 -9.02
N TYR A 43 -23.15 11.42 -10.04
CA TYR A 43 -24.00 10.30 -10.47
C TYR A 43 -23.19 9.07 -10.93
N ASN A 44 -21.93 9.25 -11.36
CA ASN A 44 -21.06 8.14 -11.73
C ASN A 44 -20.64 7.27 -10.55
N LYS A 45 -20.77 7.74 -9.30
CA LYS A 45 -20.41 6.96 -8.12
C LYS A 45 -21.31 5.72 -7.97
N ALA A 46 -22.60 5.83 -8.31
CA ALA A 46 -23.49 4.66 -8.35
C ALA A 46 -23.09 3.67 -9.46
N ILE A 47 -22.77 4.19 -10.65
CA ILE A 47 -22.31 3.39 -11.80
C ILE A 47 -20.99 2.68 -11.47
N ALA A 48 -20.06 3.37 -10.81
CA ALA A 48 -18.78 2.78 -10.41
C ALA A 48 -18.98 1.60 -9.44
N ARG A 49 -19.83 1.73 -8.42
CA ARG A 49 -20.17 0.63 -7.50
C ARG A 49 -20.67 -0.60 -8.24
N GLU A 50 -21.66 -0.40 -9.14
CA GLU A 50 -22.26 -1.49 -9.92
C GLU A 50 -21.24 -2.18 -10.82
N LYS A 51 -20.43 -1.41 -11.53
CA LYS A 51 -19.37 -1.97 -12.41
C LYS A 51 -18.29 -2.73 -11.62
N ILE A 52 -17.83 -2.18 -10.52
CA ILE A 52 -16.84 -2.87 -9.66
C ILE A 52 -17.45 -4.18 -9.15
N LEU A 53 -18.69 -4.16 -8.64
CA LEU A 53 -19.40 -5.35 -8.18
C LEU A 53 -19.49 -6.40 -9.30
N GLU A 54 -19.91 -6.01 -10.51
CA GLU A 54 -20.02 -6.89 -11.66
C GLU A 54 -18.67 -7.51 -12.04
N TRP A 55 -17.61 -6.70 -12.15
CA TRP A 55 -16.29 -7.15 -12.59
C TRP A 55 -15.62 -8.07 -11.58
N VAL A 56 -15.73 -7.77 -10.28
CA VAL A 56 -15.19 -8.61 -9.21
C VAL A 56 -15.96 -9.93 -9.14
N SER A 57 -17.31 -9.89 -9.14
CA SER A 57 -18.15 -11.09 -9.10
C SER A 57 -17.95 -12.01 -10.34
N ALA A 58 -17.64 -11.42 -11.49
CA ALA A 58 -17.27 -12.16 -12.70
C ALA A 58 -15.85 -12.74 -12.68
N GLY A 59 -15.08 -12.52 -11.60
CA GLY A 59 -13.72 -13.02 -11.45
C GLY A 59 -12.67 -12.38 -12.38
N LYS A 60 -12.98 -11.22 -12.96
CA LYS A 60 -12.07 -10.54 -13.90
C LYS A 60 -10.77 -10.07 -13.25
N PHE A 61 -10.74 -9.93 -11.93
CA PHE A 61 -9.59 -9.49 -11.14
C PHE A 61 -9.04 -10.59 -10.20
N LYS A 62 -9.32 -11.87 -10.45
CA LYS A 62 -8.96 -12.99 -9.55
C LYS A 62 -7.47 -13.15 -9.23
N ASN A 63 -6.60 -12.54 -10.04
CA ASN A 63 -5.15 -12.62 -9.87
C ASN A 63 -4.57 -11.41 -9.12
N TYR A 64 -5.41 -10.47 -8.74
CA TYR A 64 -5.02 -9.22 -8.07
C TYR A 64 -5.48 -9.21 -6.63
N HIS A 65 -4.81 -8.41 -5.82
CA HIS A 65 -5.38 -7.93 -4.57
C HIS A 65 -6.22 -6.68 -4.84
N ILE A 66 -7.43 -6.64 -4.28
CA ILE A 66 -8.41 -5.59 -4.59
C ILE A 66 -8.75 -4.80 -3.35
N PHE A 67 -8.47 -3.50 -3.41
CA PHE A 67 -8.81 -2.53 -2.37
C PHE A 67 -9.53 -1.33 -3.00
N PRO A 68 -10.87 -1.34 -3.13
CA PRO A 68 -11.58 -0.15 -3.58
C PRO A 68 -11.26 1.05 -2.68
N ARG A 69 -11.00 2.23 -3.29
CA ARG A 69 -11.01 3.47 -2.54
C ARG A 69 -12.46 3.94 -2.43
N VAL A 70 -12.99 3.88 -1.21
CA VAL A 70 -14.35 4.31 -0.91
C VAL A 70 -14.42 5.84 -0.82
N ASN A 71 -15.64 6.38 -0.88
CA ASN A 71 -15.84 7.79 -0.60
C ASN A 71 -15.63 8.08 0.89
N ASP A 72 -15.32 9.33 1.22
CA ASP A 72 -15.17 9.76 2.60
C ASP A 72 -16.52 9.74 3.37
N ARG A 73 -16.41 9.89 4.68
CA ARG A 73 -17.55 9.82 5.60
C ARG A 73 -18.62 10.88 5.33
N GLU A 74 -18.23 12.08 4.93
CA GLU A 74 -19.12 13.23 4.78
C GLU A 74 -19.81 13.27 3.41
N SER A 75 -19.32 12.49 2.45
CA SER A 75 -19.84 12.42 1.08
C SER A 75 -21.29 11.89 0.98
N GLY A 76 -21.77 11.16 2.00
CA GLY A 76 -23.05 10.44 1.95
C GLY A 76 -23.02 9.16 1.10
N HIS A 77 -21.86 8.76 0.55
CA HIS A 77 -21.71 7.54 -0.27
C HIS A 77 -21.06 6.38 0.46
N LEU A 78 -20.27 6.64 1.52
CA LEU A 78 -19.45 5.63 2.21
C LEU A 78 -20.22 4.35 2.57
N LEU A 79 -21.39 4.48 3.21
CA LEU A 79 -22.16 3.31 3.64
C LEU A 79 -22.55 2.43 2.45
N LYS A 80 -23.02 3.05 1.35
CA LYS A 80 -23.40 2.32 0.13
C LYS A 80 -22.20 1.64 -0.53
N ASP A 81 -21.04 2.30 -0.54
CA ASP A 81 -19.81 1.74 -1.09
C ASP A 81 -19.44 0.46 -0.35
N VAL A 82 -19.34 0.53 0.98
CA VAL A 82 -18.95 -0.60 1.82
C VAL A 82 -19.98 -1.71 1.77
N GLN A 83 -21.29 -1.41 1.91
CA GLN A 83 -22.35 -2.42 1.81
C GLN A 83 -22.34 -3.16 0.48
N THR A 84 -22.10 -2.45 -0.63
CA THR A 84 -22.08 -3.06 -1.96
C THR A 84 -20.84 -3.93 -2.17
N LEU A 85 -19.67 -3.45 -1.75
CA LEU A 85 -18.38 -4.07 -2.08
C LEU A 85 -17.80 -4.97 -0.99
N THR A 86 -18.50 -5.18 0.12
CA THR A 86 -18.14 -6.22 1.10
C THR A 86 -18.56 -7.59 0.56
N ILE A 87 -17.80 -8.11 -0.40
CA ILE A 87 -18.04 -9.36 -1.14
C ILE A 87 -16.77 -10.17 -1.31
N GLU A 88 -16.90 -11.45 -1.67
CA GLU A 88 -15.77 -12.30 -2.05
C GLU A 88 -15.01 -11.70 -3.25
N GLY A 89 -13.68 -11.76 -3.21
CA GLY A 89 -12.80 -11.17 -4.22
C GLY A 89 -12.32 -9.76 -3.89
N ILE A 90 -12.83 -9.14 -2.83
CA ILE A 90 -12.30 -7.90 -2.25
C ILE A 90 -11.48 -8.26 -1.01
N ASP A 91 -10.24 -7.77 -0.93
CA ASP A 91 -9.33 -8.01 0.20
C ASP A 91 -9.51 -6.97 1.33
N GLY A 92 -9.99 -5.79 0.99
CA GLY A 92 -10.17 -4.69 1.94
C GLY A 92 -10.52 -3.39 1.24
N PHE A 93 -10.31 -2.28 1.93
CA PHE A 93 -10.66 -0.95 1.42
C PHE A 93 -9.54 0.05 1.67
N MET A 94 -9.30 0.94 0.71
CA MET A 94 -8.57 2.17 0.96
C MET A 94 -9.55 3.21 1.51
N TYR A 95 -9.24 3.74 2.68
CA TYR A 95 -10.09 4.70 3.40
C TYR A 95 -9.47 6.10 3.35
N PRO A 96 -10.05 7.04 2.58
CA PRO A 96 -9.54 8.39 2.41
C PRO A 96 -9.87 9.28 3.61
N LYS A 97 -9.23 10.44 3.68
CA LYS A 97 -9.53 11.56 4.60
C LYS A 97 -9.59 11.16 6.08
N SER A 98 -8.76 10.18 6.47
CA SER A 98 -8.57 9.79 7.86
C SER A 98 -7.70 10.85 8.55
N LEU A 99 -8.24 11.60 9.53
CA LEU A 99 -7.51 12.65 10.26
C LEU A 99 -6.80 12.10 11.50
N CYS A 100 -7.32 11.03 12.09
CA CYS A 100 -6.78 10.44 13.32
C CYS A 100 -7.23 8.98 13.47
N GLY A 101 -6.74 8.30 14.52
CA GLY A 101 -7.09 6.92 14.80
C GLY A 101 -8.59 6.67 15.04
N LYS A 102 -9.34 7.67 15.51
CA LYS A 102 -10.79 7.53 15.72
C LYS A 102 -11.55 7.34 14.41
N ASP A 103 -11.11 7.94 13.32
CA ASP A 103 -11.73 7.78 12.00
C ASP A 103 -11.53 6.36 11.48
N VAL A 104 -10.32 5.82 11.63
CA VAL A 104 -10.01 4.43 11.26
C VAL A 104 -10.75 3.43 12.16
N TYR A 105 -10.83 3.71 13.46
CA TYR A 105 -11.61 2.90 14.39
C TYR A 105 -13.11 2.90 14.03
N PHE A 106 -13.67 4.04 13.66
CA PHE A 106 -15.04 4.13 13.15
C PHE A 106 -15.21 3.24 11.91
N PHE A 107 -14.30 3.30 10.96
CA PHE A 107 -14.37 2.51 9.74
C PHE A 107 -14.22 1.00 10.01
N ASP A 108 -13.36 0.61 10.96
CA ASP A 108 -13.25 -0.78 11.44
C ASP A 108 -14.60 -1.29 11.99
N LYS A 109 -15.29 -0.49 12.82
CA LYS A 109 -16.58 -0.88 13.41
C LYS A 109 -17.71 -0.89 12.37
N LEU A 110 -17.64 -0.08 11.35
CA LEU A 110 -18.54 -0.14 10.21
C LEU A 110 -18.35 -1.46 9.44
N LEU A 111 -17.11 -1.84 9.13
CA LEU A 111 -16.78 -3.11 8.48
C LEU A 111 -17.25 -4.30 9.33
N GLU A 112 -16.94 -4.29 10.62
CA GLU A 112 -17.35 -5.34 11.58
C GLU A 112 -18.87 -5.54 11.57
N THR A 113 -19.65 -4.44 11.59
CA THR A 113 -21.10 -4.47 11.57
C THR A 113 -21.63 -5.12 10.28
N ILE A 114 -21.05 -4.77 9.13
CA ILE A 114 -21.45 -5.33 7.83
C ILE A 114 -21.01 -6.79 7.70
N GLU A 115 -19.86 -7.17 8.21
CA GLU A 115 -19.40 -8.56 8.25
C GLU A 115 -20.38 -9.43 9.08
N TYR A 116 -20.86 -8.95 10.25
CA TYR A 116 -21.88 -9.64 11.03
C TYR A 116 -23.20 -9.79 10.26
N GLU A 117 -23.69 -8.70 9.64
CA GLU A 117 -24.93 -8.72 8.85
C GLU A 117 -24.85 -9.72 7.70
N LYS A 118 -23.71 -9.75 7.00
CA LYS A 118 -23.48 -10.64 5.85
C LYS A 118 -22.99 -12.05 6.22
N LYS A 119 -22.80 -12.34 7.50
CA LYS A 119 -22.26 -13.62 8.02
C LYS A 119 -20.86 -13.94 7.47
N ILE A 120 -20.05 -12.91 7.27
CA ILE A 120 -18.63 -13.00 6.90
C ILE A 120 -17.82 -13.00 8.19
N PRO A 121 -16.74 -13.78 8.30
CA PRO A 121 -15.87 -13.76 9.50
C PRO A 121 -15.35 -12.35 9.77
N VAL A 122 -15.47 -11.89 11.01
CA VAL A 122 -14.98 -10.57 11.43
C VAL A 122 -13.47 -10.47 11.19
N GLY A 123 -13.02 -9.33 10.65
CA GLY A 123 -11.61 -9.10 10.33
C GLY A 123 -11.20 -9.58 8.93
N THR A 124 -12.13 -10.05 8.11
CA THR A 124 -11.87 -10.45 6.72
C THR A 124 -11.32 -9.29 5.91
N PHE A 125 -12.02 -8.16 5.90
CA PHE A 125 -11.62 -6.99 5.10
C PHE A 125 -10.56 -6.17 5.83
N LYS A 126 -9.48 -5.83 5.09
CA LYS A 126 -8.36 -5.02 5.58
C LYS A 126 -8.56 -3.55 5.26
N ILE A 127 -7.77 -2.69 5.89
CA ILE A 127 -7.86 -1.24 5.73
C ILE A 127 -6.49 -0.72 5.30
N ILE A 128 -6.49 0.16 4.30
CA ILE A 128 -5.36 1.00 3.92
C ILE A 128 -5.81 2.46 4.13
N PRO A 129 -5.55 3.08 5.27
CA PRO A 129 -5.79 4.52 5.45
C PRO A 129 -4.93 5.33 4.49
N LEU A 130 -5.53 6.35 3.86
CA LEU A 130 -4.82 7.34 3.05
C LEU A 130 -4.49 8.55 3.93
N ILE A 131 -3.20 8.84 4.04
CA ILE A 131 -2.65 9.95 4.82
C ILE A 131 -2.48 11.13 3.86
N GLU A 132 -3.37 12.10 3.93
CA GLU A 132 -3.48 13.15 2.91
C GLU A 132 -3.83 14.53 3.49
N THR A 133 -3.61 14.71 4.80
CA THR A 133 -3.74 15.99 5.48
C THR A 133 -2.61 16.18 6.50
N SER A 134 -2.33 17.42 6.87
CA SER A 134 -1.36 17.75 7.90
C SER A 134 -1.71 17.10 9.25
N ALA A 135 -3.00 17.05 9.58
CA ALA A 135 -3.48 16.36 10.77
C ALA A 135 -3.21 14.85 10.71
N ALA A 136 -3.47 14.20 9.56
CA ALA A 136 -3.22 12.77 9.36
C ALA A 136 -1.73 12.43 9.47
N VAL A 137 -0.85 13.27 8.92
CA VAL A 137 0.62 13.09 9.03
C VAL A 137 1.06 13.12 10.49
N LEU A 138 0.59 14.10 11.26
CA LEU A 138 0.92 14.21 12.69
C LEU A 138 0.33 13.07 13.54
N ASN A 139 -0.79 12.50 13.12
CA ASN A 139 -1.48 11.39 13.79
C ASN A 139 -1.19 10.01 13.16
N ALA A 140 -0.22 9.90 12.24
CA ALA A 140 0.04 8.67 11.49
C ALA A 140 0.30 7.45 12.40
N GLN A 141 0.94 7.64 13.55
CA GLN A 141 1.15 6.57 14.53
C GLN A 141 -0.18 6.09 15.13
N GLU A 142 -1.05 6.98 15.54
CA GLU A 142 -2.37 6.66 16.09
C GLU A 142 -3.24 5.96 15.03
N ILE A 143 -3.18 6.42 13.78
CA ILE A 143 -3.86 5.79 12.64
C ILE A 143 -3.40 4.34 12.45
N CYS A 144 -2.10 4.07 12.50
CA CYS A 144 -1.55 2.71 12.40
C CYS A 144 -2.02 1.79 13.52
N GLN A 145 -2.25 2.32 14.71
CA GLN A 145 -2.63 1.56 15.92
C GLN A 145 -4.15 1.36 16.07
N ALA A 146 -4.95 2.05 15.26
CA ALA A 146 -6.39 2.15 15.47
C ALA A 146 -7.15 0.84 15.24
N SER A 147 -6.59 -0.10 14.45
CA SER A 147 -7.21 -1.39 14.17
C SER A 147 -6.19 -2.41 13.67
N GLU A 148 -6.36 -3.67 14.03
CA GLU A 148 -5.58 -4.81 13.47
C GLU A 148 -5.87 -5.06 11.98
N ARG A 149 -6.88 -4.39 11.42
CA ARG A 149 -7.17 -4.43 9.99
C ARG A 149 -6.23 -3.55 9.17
N VAL A 150 -5.51 -2.61 9.79
CA VAL A 150 -4.57 -1.72 9.11
C VAL A 150 -3.35 -2.51 8.68
N VAL A 151 -3.22 -2.77 7.38
CA VAL A 151 -2.11 -3.57 6.81
C VAL A 151 -1.07 -2.72 6.10
N ALA A 152 -1.45 -1.52 5.69
CA ALA A 152 -0.59 -0.51 5.08
C ALA A 152 -1.16 0.88 5.38
N ILE A 153 -0.34 1.93 5.28
CA ILE A 153 -0.78 3.32 5.14
C ILE A 153 -0.18 3.89 3.86
N ALA A 154 -0.94 4.68 3.14
CA ALA A 154 -0.50 5.28 1.89
C ALA A 154 -0.49 6.82 2.00
N PHE A 155 0.44 7.47 1.30
CA PHE A 155 0.56 8.91 1.30
C PHE A 155 -0.14 9.54 0.08
N GLY A 156 -1.11 10.41 0.31
CA GLY A 156 -1.80 11.22 -0.70
C GLY A 156 -1.23 12.62 -0.77
N CYS A 157 -0.15 12.83 -1.52
CA CYS A 157 0.58 14.10 -1.48
C CYS A 157 -0.17 15.27 -2.11
N GLU A 158 -1.06 15.03 -3.07
CA GLU A 158 -1.79 16.12 -3.75
C GLU A 158 -2.74 16.83 -2.78
N ASP A 159 -3.58 16.07 -2.08
CA ASP A 159 -4.47 16.60 -1.06
C ASP A 159 -3.70 17.15 0.13
N PHE A 160 -2.58 16.48 0.53
CA PHE A 160 -1.72 16.95 1.59
C PHE A 160 -1.13 18.35 1.28
N VAL A 161 -0.60 18.57 0.08
CA VAL A 161 -0.02 19.88 -0.29
C VAL A 161 -1.11 20.95 -0.36
N SER A 162 -2.31 20.59 -0.80
CA SER A 162 -3.47 21.46 -0.77
C SER A 162 -3.88 21.83 0.67
N ASP A 163 -3.96 20.84 1.58
CA ASP A 163 -4.28 21.04 3.00
C ASP A 163 -3.20 21.88 3.72
N LEU A 164 -1.94 21.67 3.36
CA LEU A 164 -0.80 22.43 3.89
C LEU A 164 -0.79 23.90 3.43
N GLU A 165 -1.58 24.25 2.39
CA GLU A 165 -1.48 25.52 1.65
C GLU A 165 -0.05 25.76 1.11
N GLY A 166 0.67 24.67 0.82
CA GLY A 166 2.04 24.65 0.33
C GLY A 166 2.14 24.71 -1.19
N LEU A 167 3.37 24.61 -1.69
CA LEU A 167 3.65 24.55 -3.11
C LEU A 167 4.29 23.21 -3.46
N HIS A 168 3.85 22.63 -4.57
CA HIS A 168 4.60 21.54 -5.20
C HIS A 168 5.92 22.11 -5.76
N ASP A 169 7.02 21.60 -5.25
CA ASP A 169 8.34 21.90 -5.80
C ASP A 169 8.92 20.66 -6.49
N LYS A 170 9.76 20.88 -7.50
CA LYS A 170 10.35 19.79 -8.30
C LYS A 170 11.29 18.89 -7.52
N GLU A 171 11.89 19.41 -6.46
CA GLU A 171 12.79 18.66 -5.59
C GLU A 171 12.05 17.89 -4.49
N GLY A 172 10.72 18.08 -4.34
CA GLY A 172 9.89 17.39 -3.36
C GLY A 172 10.17 17.79 -1.91
N GLN A 173 10.68 19.00 -1.67
CA GLN A 173 11.06 19.46 -0.32
C GLN A 173 9.83 19.59 0.59
N SER A 174 8.69 20.05 0.05
CA SER A 174 7.43 20.19 0.78
C SER A 174 6.89 18.87 1.35
N ILE A 175 7.18 17.77 0.68
CA ILE A 175 6.68 16.43 1.06
C ILE A 175 7.75 15.52 1.69
N TYR A 176 9.01 15.94 1.77
CA TYR A 176 10.09 15.12 2.34
C TYR A 176 9.84 14.75 3.81
N VAL A 177 9.54 15.75 4.64
CA VAL A 177 9.29 15.53 6.07
C VAL A 177 8.03 14.68 6.30
N PRO A 178 6.87 14.96 5.68
CA PRO A 178 5.70 14.09 5.76
C PRO A 178 6.00 12.64 5.38
N ARG A 179 6.69 12.40 4.26
CA ARG A 179 7.09 11.04 3.84
C ARG A 179 7.91 10.33 4.91
N ALA A 180 8.90 11.00 5.50
CA ALA A 180 9.71 10.43 6.57
C ALA A 180 8.89 10.09 7.82
N LEU A 181 7.97 10.98 8.25
CA LEU A 181 7.10 10.74 9.40
C LEU A 181 6.15 9.56 9.17
N ILE A 182 5.54 9.47 7.99
CA ILE A 182 4.65 8.36 7.60
C ILE A 182 5.42 7.04 7.61
N ALA A 183 6.60 6.99 7.00
CA ALA A 183 7.42 5.79 6.98
C ALA A 183 7.83 5.35 8.39
N LEU A 184 8.23 6.28 9.27
CA LEU A 184 8.56 6.00 10.67
C LEU A 184 7.35 5.48 11.45
N ALA A 185 6.18 6.12 11.32
CA ALA A 185 4.96 5.69 11.99
C ALA A 185 4.55 4.27 11.57
N ALA A 186 4.56 3.98 10.27
CA ALA A 186 4.25 2.65 9.74
C ALA A 186 5.22 1.59 10.27
N ARG A 187 6.53 1.85 10.22
CA ARG A 187 7.57 0.92 10.69
C ARG A 187 7.49 0.64 12.18
N ALA A 188 7.22 1.67 12.99
CA ALA A 188 7.05 1.52 14.43
C ALA A 188 5.89 0.59 14.80
N ASN A 189 4.91 0.43 13.93
CA ASN A 189 3.69 -0.36 14.15
C ASN A 189 3.61 -1.64 13.28
N ASN A 190 4.69 -2.02 12.59
CA ASN A 190 4.71 -3.15 11.65
C ASN A 190 3.65 -3.06 10.53
N VAL A 191 3.28 -1.85 10.17
CA VAL A 191 2.41 -1.51 9.04
C VAL A 191 3.27 -1.18 7.82
N ILE A 192 2.80 -1.49 6.62
CA ILE A 192 3.56 -1.25 5.39
C ILE A 192 3.37 0.20 4.92
N PRO A 193 4.44 1.00 4.79
CA PRO A 193 4.35 2.32 4.20
C PRO A 193 4.33 2.24 2.67
N ILE A 194 3.32 2.86 2.06
CA ILE A 194 3.15 3.02 0.62
C ILE A 194 3.32 4.49 0.27
N ASP A 195 4.24 4.77 -0.63
CA ASP A 195 4.54 6.13 -1.05
C ASP A 195 3.49 6.69 -2.00
N THR A 196 3.58 7.97 -2.25
CA THR A 196 2.64 8.76 -3.03
C THR A 196 2.67 8.48 -4.54
N VAL A 197 1.73 9.06 -5.27
CA VAL A 197 1.68 9.03 -6.72
C VAL A 197 2.80 9.88 -7.35
N HIS A 198 3.15 9.55 -8.60
CA HIS A 198 3.95 10.39 -9.47
C HIS A 198 3.04 10.99 -10.55
N ILE A 199 2.83 12.30 -10.52
CA ILE A 199 1.82 12.96 -11.38
C ILE A 199 2.25 13.11 -12.84
N ASP A 200 3.57 13.24 -13.10
CA ASP A 200 4.09 13.28 -14.49
C ASP A 200 4.36 11.85 -14.99
N VAL A 201 3.28 11.10 -15.21
CA VAL A 201 3.29 9.67 -15.57
C VAL A 201 4.12 9.30 -16.81
N HIS A 202 4.60 10.28 -17.56
CA HIS A 202 5.46 10.08 -18.72
C HIS A 202 6.94 10.34 -18.42
N ASN A 203 7.26 10.95 -17.30
CA ASN A 203 8.62 11.28 -16.87
C ASN A 203 9.22 10.20 -15.98
N LEU A 204 9.58 9.08 -16.59
CA LEU A 204 10.14 7.94 -15.86
C LEU A 204 11.50 8.22 -15.21
N GLU A 205 12.26 9.19 -15.71
CA GLU A 205 13.54 9.60 -15.10
C GLU A 205 13.31 10.27 -13.73
N ASP A 206 12.28 11.13 -13.65
CA ASP A 206 11.91 11.76 -12.40
C ASP A 206 11.26 10.78 -11.42
N LEU A 207 10.42 9.86 -11.94
CA LEU A 207 9.89 8.75 -11.17
C LEU A 207 11.02 7.93 -10.54
N GLU A 208 12.11 7.63 -11.29
CA GLU A 208 13.24 6.86 -10.78
C GLU A 208 13.92 7.55 -9.57
N LYS A 209 14.10 8.87 -9.63
CA LYS A 209 14.63 9.66 -8.49
C LYS A 209 13.73 9.56 -7.27
N ASN A 210 12.41 9.66 -7.47
CA ASN A 210 11.42 9.53 -6.40
C ASN A 210 11.42 8.12 -5.78
N LEU A 211 11.58 7.08 -6.59
CA LEU A 211 11.66 5.69 -6.13
C LEU A 211 12.92 5.42 -5.29
N ILE A 212 14.07 5.99 -5.69
CA ILE A 212 15.30 5.92 -4.90
C ILE A 212 15.10 6.56 -3.53
N LEU A 213 14.49 7.75 -3.50
CA LEU A 213 14.19 8.44 -2.25
C LEU A 213 13.20 7.63 -1.38
N ALA A 214 12.13 7.12 -1.97
CA ALA A 214 11.14 6.29 -1.30
C ALA A 214 11.78 5.05 -0.64
N LYS A 215 12.60 4.31 -1.40
CA LYS A 215 13.34 3.14 -0.88
C LYS A 215 14.27 3.54 0.29
N ASN A 216 14.98 4.65 0.18
CA ASN A 216 15.86 5.17 1.23
C ASN A 216 15.11 5.59 2.50
N LEU A 217 13.90 6.13 2.36
CA LEU A 217 13.03 6.47 3.48
C LEU A 217 12.34 5.24 4.11
N GLY A 218 12.43 4.08 3.49
CA GLY A 218 11.89 2.83 4.02
C GLY A 218 10.49 2.48 3.54
N PHE A 219 9.99 3.10 2.47
CA PHE A 219 8.76 2.65 1.80
C PHE A 219 8.94 1.28 1.15
N GLU A 220 7.84 0.53 1.01
CA GLU A 220 7.84 -0.80 0.40
C GLU A 220 7.06 -0.88 -0.91
N GLY A 221 6.36 0.16 -1.26
CA GLY A 221 5.57 0.29 -2.47
C GLY A 221 5.18 1.73 -2.73
N MET A 222 4.45 1.94 -3.81
CA MET A 222 4.04 3.25 -4.31
C MET A 222 2.62 3.20 -4.90
N LEU A 223 1.89 4.28 -4.74
CA LEU A 223 0.65 4.55 -5.47
C LEU A 223 0.98 4.82 -6.93
N VAL A 224 0.23 4.23 -7.87
CA VAL A 224 0.49 4.27 -9.30
C VAL A 224 -0.74 4.80 -10.04
N LEU A 225 -0.53 5.72 -10.97
CA LEU A 225 -1.60 6.29 -11.80
C LEU A 225 -1.65 5.65 -13.20
N HIS A 226 -0.53 5.12 -13.69
CA HIS A 226 -0.47 4.60 -15.05
C HIS A 226 0.32 3.28 -15.13
N PRO A 227 -0.12 2.28 -15.93
CA PRO A 227 0.56 0.98 -16.05
C PRO A 227 2.04 1.05 -16.46
N LYS A 228 2.47 2.10 -17.17
CA LYS A 228 3.89 2.31 -17.58
C LYS A 228 4.86 2.49 -16.39
N GLU A 229 4.36 2.90 -15.24
CA GLU A 229 5.17 3.10 -14.04
C GLU A 229 5.50 1.78 -13.34
N ILE A 230 4.66 0.74 -13.55
CA ILE A 230 4.68 -0.52 -12.78
C ILE A 230 6.03 -1.23 -12.87
N GLU A 231 6.59 -1.36 -14.07
CA GLU A 231 7.88 -2.05 -14.28
C GLU A 231 8.99 -1.39 -13.44
N LEU A 232 9.06 -0.06 -13.49
CA LEU A 232 10.07 0.70 -12.75
C LEU A 232 9.83 0.61 -11.24
N VAL A 233 8.59 0.73 -10.79
CA VAL A 233 8.19 0.56 -9.39
C VAL A 233 8.57 -0.83 -8.88
N HIS A 234 8.30 -1.87 -9.66
CA HIS A 234 8.66 -3.25 -9.32
C HIS A 234 10.18 -3.45 -9.24
N LYS A 235 10.95 -2.87 -10.16
CA LYS A 235 12.42 -2.90 -10.15
C LYS A 235 12.98 -2.39 -8.81
N TYR A 236 12.46 -1.27 -8.31
CA TYR A 236 12.98 -0.64 -7.08
C TYR A 236 12.50 -1.30 -5.79
N PHE A 237 11.27 -1.79 -5.77
CA PHE A 237 10.70 -2.42 -4.57
C PHE A 237 10.79 -3.95 -4.54
N SER A 238 11.46 -4.58 -5.51
CA SER A 238 11.81 -5.99 -5.46
C SER A 238 13.27 -6.17 -5.03
N PRO A 239 13.58 -7.19 -4.24
CA PRO A 239 14.97 -7.62 -4.07
C PRO A 239 15.54 -8.15 -5.38
N THR A 240 16.82 -7.86 -5.65
CA THR A 240 17.54 -8.45 -6.76
C THR A 240 17.97 -9.88 -6.44
N GLU A 241 18.34 -10.66 -7.47
CA GLU A 241 18.89 -12.01 -7.28
C GLU A 241 20.23 -11.97 -6.49
N GLU A 242 21.00 -10.92 -6.68
CA GLU A 242 22.25 -10.70 -5.94
C GLU A 242 21.96 -10.46 -4.45
N GLU A 243 21.04 -9.53 -4.13
CA GLU A 243 20.60 -9.27 -2.74
C GLU A 243 20.04 -10.54 -2.07
N TYR A 244 19.33 -11.38 -2.83
CA TYR A 244 18.81 -12.66 -2.32
C TYR A 244 19.93 -13.65 -2.02
N LYS A 245 20.93 -13.83 -2.92
CA LYS A 245 22.08 -14.71 -2.71
C LYS A 245 22.92 -14.25 -1.53
N ASP A 246 23.18 -12.95 -1.45
CA ASP A 246 23.91 -12.36 -0.32
C ASP A 246 23.19 -12.56 1.01
N ALA A 247 21.86 -12.45 1.02
CA ALA A 247 21.07 -12.67 2.20
C ALA A 247 21.10 -14.14 2.66
N LEU A 248 21.06 -15.09 1.72
CA LEU A 248 21.20 -16.52 2.02
C LEU A 248 22.58 -16.85 2.60
N GLU A 249 23.65 -16.34 2.00
CA GLU A 249 25.02 -16.55 2.49
C GLU A 249 25.19 -15.97 3.90
N MET A 250 24.68 -14.75 4.12
CA MET A 250 24.71 -14.10 5.44
C MET A 250 24.00 -14.92 6.51
N LEU A 251 22.82 -15.50 6.18
CA LEU A 251 22.07 -16.36 7.09
C LEU A 251 22.85 -17.63 7.43
N ASN A 252 23.42 -18.31 6.43
CA ASN A 252 24.22 -19.51 6.60
C ASN A 252 25.46 -19.26 7.49
N LEU A 253 26.22 -18.21 7.23
CA LEU A 253 27.39 -17.83 8.04
C LEU A 253 27.02 -17.55 9.49
N PHE A 254 25.88 -16.90 9.71
CA PHE A 254 25.39 -16.64 11.06
C PHE A 254 24.98 -17.94 11.78
N GLU A 255 24.28 -18.85 11.11
CA GLU A 255 23.89 -20.14 11.67
C GLU A 255 25.11 -21.04 12.01
N GLU A 256 26.12 -21.04 11.15
CA GLU A 256 27.39 -21.73 11.43
C GLU A 256 28.09 -21.17 12.68
N SER A 257 28.15 -19.83 12.79
CA SER A 257 28.75 -19.17 13.95
C SER A 257 28.03 -19.50 15.26
N GLN A 258 26.69 -19.65 15.20
CA GLN A 258 25.89 -20.05 16.38
C GLN A 258 26.20 -21.50 16.81
N LYS A 259 26.38 -22.41 15.85
CA LYS A 259 26.78 -23.81 16.15
C LYS A 259 28.15 -23.89 16.83
N GLU A 260 29.04 -22.95 16.52
CA GLU A 260 30.36 -22.84 17.13
C GLU A 260 30.38 -22.02 18.43
N ASN A 261 29.20 -21.66 18.99
CA ASN A 261 29.06 -20.77 20.15
C ASN A 261 29.72 -19.39 19.98
N LYS A 262 29.85 -18.90 18.74
CA LYS A 262 30.32 -17.55 18.42
C LYS A 262 29.08 -16.66 18.27
N GLY A 263 28.99 -15.59 19.06
CA GLY A 263 27.82 -14.71 19.06
C GLY A 263 27.67 -13.85 17.79
N VAL A 264 28.67 -13.82 16.90
CA VAL A 264 28.70 -13.03 15.67
C VAL A 264 29.45 -13.81 14.57
N ALA A 265 29.03 -13.62 13.31
CA ALA A 265 29.77 -14.05 12.13
C ALA A 265 30.48 -12.85 11.47
N ILE A 266 31.41 -13.11 10.57
CA ILE A 266 32.11 -12.09 9.79
C ILE A 266 31.96 -12.43 8.30
N LYS A 267 31.51 -11.46 7.50
CA LYS A 267 31.51 -11.51 6.04
C LYS A 267 32.21 -10.27 5.52
N ASP A 268 33.20 -10.44 4.63
CA ASP A 268 33.98 -9.35 4.01
C ASP A 268 34.53 -8.32 5.02
N GLY A 269 34.97 -8.81 6.20
CA GLY A 269 35.49 -7.98 7.27
C GLY A 269 34.43 -7.21 8.08
N LYS A 270 33.15 -7.43 7.84
CA LYS A 270 32.04 -6.81 8.57
C LYS A 270 31.37 -7.81 9.51
N PHE A 271 31.03 -7.38 10.71
CA PHE A 271 30.26 -8.20 11.66
C PHE A 271 28.84 -8.39 11.19
N ILE A 272 28.35 -9.64 11.24
CA ILE A 272 26.95 -10.01 11.03
C ILE A 272 26.33 -10.21 12.41
N GLY A 273 25.45 -9.29 12.78
CA GLY A 273 24.67 -9.35 14.02
C GLY A 273 23.19 -9.61 13.77
N PRO A 274 22.38 -9.82 14.85
CA PRO A 274 20.95 -10.12 14.75
C PRO A 274 20.15 -9.16 13.87
N PRO A 275 20.36 -7.83 13.89
CA PRO A 275 19.62 -6.92 13.01
C PRO A 275 19.82 -7.20 11.51
N MET A 276 21.05 -7.59 11.12
CA MET A 276 21.36 -7.92 9.73
C MET A 276 20.70 -9.23 9.30
N VAL A 277 20.64 -10.21 10.21
CA VAL A 277 19.93 -11.49 10.00
C VAL A 277 18.44 -11.26 9.81
N ILE A 278 17.82 -10.36 10.60
CA ILE A 278 16.41 -10.00 10.44
C ILE A 278 16.17 -9.36 9.06
N ALA A 279 17.06 -8.46 8.63
CA ALA A 279 16.99 -7.85 7.30
C ALA A 279 17.15 -8.89 6.18
N ALA A 280 18.12 -9.80 6.30
CA ALA A 280 18.33 -10.89 5.35
C ALA A 280 17.10 -11.79 5.21
N LYS A 281 16.47 -12.18 6.32
CA LYS A 281 15.22 -12.96 6.30
C LYS A 281 14.08 -12.24 5.58
N LYS A 282 13.95 -10.92 5.75
CA LYS A 282 12.94 -10.12 5.02
C LYS A 282 13.20 -10.11 3.50
N ILE A 283 14.47 -9.99 3.08
CA ILE A 283 14.86 -10.06 1.67
C ILE A 283 14.51 -11.44 1.09
N ILE A 284 14.89 -12.51 1.77
CA ILE A 284 14.62 -13.89 1.35
C ILE A 284 13.12 -14.13 1.21
N ASN A 285 12.34 -13.77 2.22
CA ASN A 285 10.88 -13.92 2.17
C ASN A 285 10.27 -13.14 1.01
N LYS A 286 10.63 -11.87 0.84
CA LYS A 286 10.08 -11.03 -0.23
C LYS A 286 10.44 -11.56 -1.61
N TYR A 287 11.70 -12.00 -1.81
CA TYR A 287 12.15 -12.59 -3.07
C TYR A 287 11.39 -13.89 -3.37
N SER A 288 11.28 -14.78 -2.39
CA SER A 288 10.56 -16.05 -2.54
C SER A 288 9.07 -15.86 -2.88
N LEU A 289 8.41 -14.88 -2.25
CA LEU A 289 7.02 -14.53 -2.56
C LEU A 289 6.85 -14.03 -4.01
N ILE A 290 7.76 -13.19 -4.49
CA ILE A 290 7.73 -12.65 -5.86
C ILE A 290 7.93 -13.75 -6.88
N HIS A 291 8.88 -14.65 -6.64
CA HIS A 291 9.28 -15.71 -7.58
C HIS A 291 8.57 -17.05 -7.31
N ARG A 292 7.66 -17.11 -6.32
CA ARG A 292 6.91 -18.32 -5.94
C ARG A 292 7.79 -19.53 -5.65
N LEU A 293 8.93 -19.28 -4.93
CA LEU A 293 9.90 -20.28 -4.51
C LEU A 293 9.49 -20.96 -3.20
#